data_0c3cab7c9c82add0674927e479161629
#
_entry.id   0c3cab7c9c82add0674927e479161629
#
_cell.length_a   1.000
_cell.length_b   1.000
_cell.length_c   1.000
_cell.angle_alpha   90.00
_cell.angle_beta   90.00
_cell.angle_gamma   90.00
#
_symmetry.space_group_name_H-M   'P 1'
#
loop_
_entity.id
_entity.type
_entity.pdbx_description
1 polymer ?
#
loop_
_entity_poly.entity_id
_entity_poly.type
_entity_poly.pdbx_seq_one_letter_code
_entity_poly.pdbx_strand_id
1 'polypeptide(L)'
;MTDLVLQIRTYTRFLKAKGCHRLNPLDKTDEWFKCSVSDVEAAILSLRTGLDNVENRTQNFTMRPEQFSAVEKTKKYFDQALKEEPDRTPKFLWNAKMRFGKTFASYQLAKKMGLSRILILTFKPAVESAWREDLISHIDFEGWQYISNKDARNNNLNIDQEFNRVDKSRPIVVFGSFQDLLGTNESGGIKTKNEFIHSTNWDLVIFDEYHFGAWKERAKELFEKEDEENEVDFDVEKYQKDEASNAINETWLPISTRYYLFLSGTPFRAINTGEFIEEQIFNWTYSDEQRAKNGMER
;
A
#
# COMPACT_ATOMS: atom_id res chain seq x y z
N MET A 1 -12.39 5.64 42.62
CA MET A 1 -11.99 7.05 42.45
C MET A 1 -10.55 7.21 41.98
N THR A 2 -9.62 6.37 42.44
CA THR A 2 -8.17 6.42 42.11
C THR A 2 -7.90 6.23 40.61
N ASP A 3 -8.59 5.32 39.94
CA ASP A 3 -8.35 5.02 38.50
C ASP A 3 -8.81 6.15 37.58
N LEU A 4 -9.91 6.81 37.90
CA LEU A 4 -10.44 7.93 37.12
C LEU A 4 -9.50 9.17 37.19
N VAL A 5 -8.96 9.44 38.39
CA VAL A 5 -8.00 10.54 38.61
C VAL A 5 -6.68 10.26 37.91
N LEU A 6 -6.24 9.02 37.88
CA LEU A 6 -5.03 8.60 37.18
C LEU A 6 -5.20 8.76 35.68
N GLN A 7 -6.33 8.33 35.12
CA GLN A 7 -6.68 8.48 33.71
C GLN A 7 -6.72 9.96 33.29
N ILE A 8 -7.37 10.83 34.06
CA ILE A 8 -7.45 12.27 33.77
C ILE A 8 -6.04 12.91 33.76
N ARG A 9 -5.19 12.58 34.71
CA ARG A 9 -3.80 13.08 34.75
C ARG A 9 -2.99 12.60 33.53
N THR A 10 -3.13 11.36 33.16
CA THR A 10 -2.45 10.78 32.01
C THR A 10 -2.96 11.42 30.71
N TYR A 11 -4.26 11.56 30.56
CA TYR A 11 -4.91 12.25 29.42
C TYR A 11 -4.38 13.69 29.26
N THR A 12 -4.35 14.46 30.35
CA THR A 12 -3.81 15.82 30.38
C THR A 12 -2.33 15.85 29.95
N ARG A 13 -1.54 14.85 30.34
CA ARG A 13 -0.14 14.70 29.92
C ARG A 13 -0.03 14.48 28.42
N PHE A 14 -0.87 13.63 27.82
CA PHE A 14 -0.88 13.39 26.38
C PHE A 14 -1.27 14.65 25.60
N LEU A 15 -2.31 15.36 26.00
CA LEU A 15 -2.71 16.61 25.35
C LEU A 15 -1.57 17.67 25.40
N LYS A 16 -0.90 17.78 26.51
CA LYS A 16 0.23 18.70 26.63
C LYS A 16 1.43 18.30 25.76
N ALA A 17 1.75 17.01 25.68
CA ALA A 17 2.81 16.49 24.82
C ALA A 17 2.54 16.77 23.34
N LYS A 18 1.26 16.88 22.95
CA LYS A 18 0.80 17.26 21.61
C LYS A 18 0.74 18.79 21.38
N GLY A 19 1.24 19.59 22.31
CA GLY A 19 1.22 21.06 22.19
C GLY A 19 -0.14 21.68 22.49
N CYS A 20 -1.11 20.92 22.99
CA CYS A 20 -2.38 21.46 23.43
C CYS A 20 -2.19 22.27 24.73
N HIS A 21 -2.61 23.53 24.71
CA HIS A 21 -2.49 24.42 25.86
C HIS A 21 -3.80 24.54 26.59
N ARG A 22 -3.72 24.72 27.93
CA ARG A 22 -4.90 25.08 28.72
C ARG A 22 -5.46 26.44 28.27
N LEU A 23 -6.79 26.59 28.30
CA LEU A 23 -7.42 27.87 28.00
C LEU A 23 -7.00 28.96 28.96
N ASN A 24 -6.88 28.61 30.23
CA ASN A 24 -6.34 29.51 31.25
C ASN A 24 -5.04 28.93 31.84
N PRO A 25 -3.84 29.32 31.35
CA PRO A 25 -2.57 28.77 31.80
C PRO A 25 -2.23 29.10 33.28
N LEU A 26 -2.83 30.17 33.82
CA LEU A 26 -2.61 30.61 35.19
C LEU A 26 -3.46 29.87 36.22
N ASP A 27 -4.57 29.27 35.80
CA ASP A 27 -5.43 28.48 36.65
C ASP A 27 -5.05 27.01 36.57
N LYS A 28 -4.42 26.52 37.63
CA LYS A 28 -4.01 25.07 37.69
C LYS A 28 -5.19 24.13 37.84
N THR A 29 -6.36 24.61 38.14
CA THR A 29 -7.61 23.86 38.26
C THR A 29 -8.39 23.79 36.94
N ASP A 30 -8.00 24.64 35.97
CA ASP A 30 -8.64 24.66 34.64
C ASP A 30 -8.35 23.35 33.89
N GLU A 31 -9.40 22.61 33.56
CA GLU A 31 -9.34 21.35 32.82
C GLU A 31 -9.60 21.55 31.31
N TRP A 32 -9.82 22.78 30.86
CA TRP A 32 -10.12 23.12 29.48
C TRP A 32 -8.83 23.28 28.64
N PHE A 33 -8.80 22.62 27.50
CA PHE A 33 -7.68 22.66 26.57
C PHE A 33 -8.14 23.17 25.20
N LYS A 34 -7.30 23.96 24.56
CA LYS A 34 -7.45 24.32 23.16
C LYS A 34 -6.82 23.22 22.32
N CYS A 35 -7.64 22.34 21.76
CA CYS A 35 -7.22 21.20 20.94
C CYS A 35 -8.28 20.90 19.85
N SER A 36 -7.85 20.20 18.84
CA SER A 36 -8.78 19.65 17.82
C SER A 36 -9.46 18.36 18.32
N VAL A 37 -10.52 17.97 17.67
CA VAL A 37 -11.19 16.67 17.96
C VAL A 37 -10.22 15.51 17.73
N SER A 38 -9.41 15.57 16.66
CA SER A 38 -8.41 14.55 16.35
C SER A 38 -7.34 14.42 17.44
N ASP A 39 -6.92 15.52 18.09
CA ASP A 39 -5.97 15.46 19.22
C ASP A 39 -6.56 14.71 20.41
N VAL A 40 -7.85 14.94 20.66
CA VAL A 40 -8.61 14.24 21.73
C VAL A 40 -8.75 12.77 21.43
N GLU A 41 -9.17 12.40 20.21
CA GLU A 41 -9.31 11.02 19.77
C GLU A 41 -7.99 10.27 19.83
N ALA A 42 -6.90 10.88 19.36
CA ALA A 42 -5.57 10.32 19.40
C ALA A 42 -5.05 10.14 20.85
N ALA A 43 -5.36 11.07 21.75
CA ALA A 43 -5.02 10.93 23.17
C ALA A 43 -5.81 9.80 23.85
N ILE A 44 -7.09 9.65 23.53
CA ILE A 44 -7.92 8.54 24.02
C ILE A 44 -7.36 7.19 23.49
N LEU A 45 -6.97 7.16 22.22
CA LEU A 45 -6.39 5.97 21.61
C LEU A 45 -5.08 5.58 22.29
N SER A 46 -4.17 6.53 22.52
CA SER A 46 -2.93 6.30 23.28
C SER A 46 -3.18 5.72 24.67
N LEU A 47 -4.19 6.23 25.37
CA LEU A 47 -4.55 5.72 26.70
C LEU A 47 -5.07 4.27 26.65
N ARG A 48 -5.85 3.94 25.64
CA ARG A 48 -6.43 2.59 25.51
C ARG A 48 -5.42 1.54 25.07
N THR A 49 -4.48 1.93 24.21
CA THR A 49 -3.49 1.01 23.63
C THR A 49 -2.18 0.96 24.41
N GLY A 50 -1.90 1.96 25.26
CA GLY A 50 -0.61 2.13 25.91
C GLY A 50 0.52 2.54 24.96
N LEU A 51 0.20 2.89 23.70
CA LEU A 51 1.16 3.29 22.69
C LEU A 51 1.30 4.81 22.62
N ASP A 52 2.51 5.30 22.38
CA ASP A 52 2.73 6.69 22.01
C ASP A 52 2.17 6.93 20.62
N ASN A 53 1.20 7.83 20.52
CA ASN A 53 0.55 8.19 19.26
C ASN A 53 0.97 9.60 18.86
N VAL A 54 2.23 9.77 18.46
CA VAL A 54 2.84 11.06 18.15
C VAL A 54 2.21 11.71 16.92
N GLU A 55 1.80 10.89 15.95
CA GLU A 55 1.28 11.36 14.66
C GLU A 55 -0.26 11.57 14.66
N ASN A 56 -0.91 11.57 15.83
CA ASN A 56 -2.35 11.83 15.99
C ASN A 56 -3.24 10.84 15.21
N ARG A 57 -2.87 9.58 15.18
CA ARG A 57 -3.67 8.54 14.53
C ARG A 57 -4.94 8.28 15.32
N THR A 58 -6.05 8.11 14.63
CA THR A 58 -7.39 8.04 15.27
C THR A 58 -8.07 6.67 15.10
N GLN A 59 -7.51 5.78 14.27
CA GLN A 59 -8.08 4.47 13.99
C GLN A 59 -7.30 3.34 14.66
N ASN A 60 -8.05 2.36 15.20
CA ASN A 60 -7.50 1.18 15.87
C ASN A 60 -8.46 -0.01 15.70
N PHE A 61 -8.74 -0.38 14.48
CA PHE A 61 -9.50 -1.59 14.21
C PHE A 61 -8.58 -2.75 13.84
N THR A 62 -9.00 -3.97 14.12
CA THR A 62 -8.25 -5.18 13.77
C THR A 62 -8.66 -5.71 12.41
N MET A 63 -7.80 -6.52 11.80
CA MET A 63 -8.17 -7.24 10.58
C MET A 63 -9.39 -8.13 10.82
N ARG A 64 -10.28 -8.16 9.86
CA ARG A 64 -11.35 -9.16 9.80
C ARG A 64 -10.78 -10.54 9.51
N PRO A 65 -11.47 -11.64 9.88
CA PRO A 65 -10.97 -13.01 9.68
C PRO A 65 -10.52 -13.30 8.25
N GLU A 66 -11.27 -12.83 7.26
CA GLU A 66 -10.92 -13.00 5.85
C GLU A 66 -9.68 -12.20 5.44
N GLN A 67 -9.47 -11.02 5.97
CA GLN A 67 -8.26 -10.22 5.74
C GLN A 67 -7.05 -10.89 6.38
N PHE A 68 -7.21 -11.38 7.61
CA PHE A 68 -6.18 -12.15 8.30
C PHE A 68 -5.79 -13.40 7.51
N SER A 69 -6.78 -14.13 6.98
CA SER A 69 -6.55 -15.32 6.14
C SER A 69 -5.78 -14.98 4.86
N ALA A 70 -6.11 -13.85 4.20
CA ALA A 70 -5.38 -13.38 3.02
C ALA A 70 -3.90 -13.10 3.34
N VAL A 71 -3.66 -12.37 4.42
CA VAL A 71 -2.30 -12.03 4.88
C VAL A 71 -1.50 -13.29 5.22
N GLU A 72 -2.07 -14.22 5.98
CA GLU A 72 -1.39 -15.46 6.36
C GLU A 72 -1.06 -16.33 5.15
N LYS A 73 -2.04 -16.53 4.24
CA LYS A 73 -1.83 -17.33 3.03
C LYS A 73 -0.71 -16.74 2.16
N THR A 74 -0.73 -15.43 1.98
CA THR A 74 0.29 -14.72 1.18
C THR A 74 1.68 -14.83 1.79
N LYS A 75 1.79 -14.53 3.09
CA LYS A 75 3.06 -14.65 3.80
C LYS A 75 3.62 -16.06 3.72
N LYS A 76 2.80 -17.07 4.01
CA LYS A 76 3.22 -18.49 3.93
C LYS A 76 3.73 -18.84 2.53
N TYR A 77 3.02 -18.41 1.49
CA TYR A 77 3.44 -18.64 0.12
C TYR A 77 4.77 -17.95 -0.20
N PHE A 78 4.93 -16.68 0.16
CA PHE A 78 6.17 -15.95 -0.08
C PHE A 78 7.37 -16.57 0.66
N ASP A 79 7.19 -16.96 1.91
CA ASP A 79 8.24 -17.61 2.71
C ASP A 79 8.65 -18.99 2.12
N GLN A 80 7.71 -19.70 1.52
CA GLN A 80 7.96 -21.00 0.87
C GLN A 80 8.63 -20.80 -0.49
N ALA A 81 8.11 -19.93 -1.33
CA ALA A 81 8.61 -19.68 -2.68
C ALA A 81 10.09 -19.24 -2.67
N LEU A 82 10.48 -18.36 -1.74
CA LEU A 82 11.87 -17.93 -1.60
C LEU A 82 12.82 -19.05 -1.14
N LYS A 83 12.31 -20.09 -0.47
CA LYS A 83 13.12 -21.24 -0.09
C LYS A 83 13.32 -22.22 -1.26
N GLU A 84 12.27 -22.36 -2.08
CA GLU A 84 12.27 -23.29 -3.21
C GLU A 84 12.99 -22.70 -4.43
N GLU A 85 12.75 -21.43 -4.74
CA GLU A 85 13.32 -20.70 -5.88
C GLU A 85 13.85 -19.32 -5.43
N PRO A 86 15.04 -19.25 -4.80
CA PRO A 86 15.58 -18.00 -4.23
C PRO A 86 15.80 -16.88 -5.24
N ASP A 87 16.06 -17.23 -6.50
CA ASP A 87 16.36 -16.28 -7.58
C ASP A 87 15.10 -15.77 -8.30
N ARG A 88 13.93 -16.33 -7.98
CA ARG A 88 12.66 -15.94 -8.57
C ARG A 88 11.88 -15.03 -7.63
N THR A 89 11.47 -13.88 -8.13
CA THR A 89 10.58 -12.98 -7.38
C THR A 89 9.17 -13.58 -7.29
N PRO A 90 8.69 -13.96 -6.11
CA PRO A 90 7.37 -14.55 -5.97
C PRO A 90 6.27 -13.49 -6.13
N LYS A 91 5.15 -13.93 -6.70
CA LYS A 91 3.96 -13.13 -6.95
C LYS A 91 2.72 -13.77 -6.34
N PHE A 92 1.78 -12.94 -5.89
CA PHE A 92 0.53 -13.38 -5.29
C PHE A 92 -0.64 -12.50 -5.71
N LEU A 93 -1.81 -13.10 -5.93
CA LEU A 93 -3.03 -12.39 -6.33
C LEU A 93 -4.07 -12.42 -5.22
N TRP A 94 -4.56 -11.25 -4.81
CA TRP A 94 -5.79 -11.12 -4.05
C TRP A 94 -6.94 -10.80 -4.97
N ASN A 95 -7.73 -11.81 -5.21
CA ASN A 95 -9.00 -11.72 -5.88
C ASN A 95 -10.08 -11.51 -4.82
N ALA A 96 -10.30 -10.28 -4.44
CA ALA A 96 -11.20 -9.94 -3.35
C ALA A 96 -12.17 -8.83 -3.78
N LYS A 97 -13.45 -9.09 -3.52
CA LYS A 97 -14.54 -8.17 -3.86
C LYS A 97 -14.31 -6.73 -3.36
N MET A 98 -15.06 -5.79 -3.90
CA MET A 98 -15.09 -4.42 -3.39
C MET A 98 -15.44 -4.40 -1.89
N ARG A 99 -14.89 -3.44 -1.14
CA ARG A 99 -15.05 -3.29 0.33
C ARG A 99 -14.44 -4.43 1.16
N PHE A 100 -13.59 -5.25 0.58
CA PHE A 100 -12.77 -6.20 1.32
C PHE A 100 -11.79 -5.48 2.27
N GLY A 101 -11.40 -4.25 1.96
CA GLY A 101 -10.33 -3.53 2.68
C GLY A 101 -8.94 -4.00 2.27
N LYS A 102 -8.74 -4.17 0.96
CA LYS A 102 -7.46 -4.61 0.37
C LYS A 102 -6.30 -3.70 0.77
N THR A 103 -6.51 -2.39 0.82
CA THR A 103 -5.53 -1.37 1.17
C THR A 103 -4.95 -1.62 2.57
N PHE A 104 -5.82 -1.63 3.57
CA PHE A 104 -5.44 -1.90 4.97
C PHE A 104 -4.77 -3.27 5.14
N ALA A 105 -5.36 -4.31 4.54
CA ALA A 105 -4.80 -5.66 4.63
C ALA A 105 -3.41 -5.77 3.96
N SER A 106 -3.16 -5.04 2.88
CA SER A 106 -1.84 -4.99 2.22
C SER A 106 -0.79 -4.35 3.12
N TYR A 107 -1.13 -3.28 3.83
CA TYR A 107 -0.23 -2.69 4.83
C TYR A 107 0.03 -3.63 6.00
N GLN A 108 -1.00 -4.36 6.45
CA GLN A 108 -0.83 -5.38 7.50
C GLN A 108 0.08 -6.53 7.05
N LEU A 109 0.00 -6.95 5.77
CA LEU A 109 0.93 -7.91 5.19
C LEU A 109 2.36 -7.37 5.24
N ALA A 110 2.58 -6.14 4.75
CA ALA A 110 3.89 -5.52 4.75
C ALA A 110 4.47 -5.38 6.18
N LYS A 111 3.65 -4.93 7.14
CA LYS A 111 4.02 -4.87 8.56
C LYS A 111 4.42 -6.24 9.12
N LYS A 112 3.59 -7.26 8.87
CA LYS A 112 3.82 -8.62 9.35
C LYS A 112 5.09 -9.25 8.79
N MET A 113 5.45 -8.89 7.57
CA MET A 113 6.67 -9.36 6.92
C MET A 113 7.90 -8.49 7.21
N GLY A 114 7.75 -7.39 7.96
CA GLY A 114 8.84 -6.46 8.26
C GLY A 114 9.37 -5.71 7.03
N LEU A 115 8.50 -5.46 6.04
CA LEU A 115 8.86 -4.76 4.80
C LEU A 115 8.89 -3.24 5.03
N SER A 116 9.87 -2.57 4.47
CA SER A 116 10.11 -1.15 4.71
C SER A 116 10.04 -0.27 3.45
N ARG A 117 10.13 -0.85 2.26
CA ARG A 117 10.04 -0.13 0.98
C ARG A 117 8.93 -0.70 0.14
N ILE A 118 7.80 0.01 0.10
CA ILE A 118 6.59 -0.42 -0.59
C ILE A 118 6.28 0.54 -1.74
N LEU A 119 6.12 0.00 -2.94
CA LEU A 119 5.68 0.76 -4.11
C LEU A 119 4.27 0.32 -4.50
N ILE A 120 3.34 1.26 -4.62
CA ILE A 120 1.96 1.01 -5.04
C ILE A 120 1.75 1.64 -6.40
N LEU A 121 1.37 0.82 -7.36
CA LEU A 121 1.11 1.21 -8.75
C LEU A 121 -0.35 0.95 -9.10
N THR A 122 -1.01 1.94 -9.70
CA THR A 122 -2.40 1.84 -10.15
C THR A 122 -2.62 2.50 -11.49
N PHE A 123 -3.63 2.05 -12.23
CA PHE A 123 -4.16 2.80 -13.38
C PHE A 123 -5.26 3.80 -13.01
N LYS A 124 -5.74 3.79 -11.75
CA LYS A 124 -6.80 4.66 -11.26
C LYS A 124 -6.29 5.58 -10.15
N PRO A 125 -5.73 6.74 -10.46
CA PRO A 125 -5.21 7.67 -9.44
C PRO A 125 -6.24 8.06 -8.37
N ALA A 126 -7.54 7.96 -8.67
CA ALA A 126 -8.61 8.29 -7.73
C ALA A 126 -8.62 7.43 -6.45
N VAL A 127 -7.95 6.28 -6.43
CA VAL A 127 -7.85 5.43 -5.22
C VAL A 127 -6.79 5.91 -4.23
N GLU A 128 -5.98 6.92 -4.58
CA GLU A 128 -4.90 7.45 -3.74
C GLU A 128 -5.36 7.82 -2.33
N SER A 129 -6.51 8.48 -2.21
CA SER A 129 -7.02 8.92 -0.91
C SER A 129 -7.24 7.75 0.05
N ALA A 130 -7.75 6.62 -0.43
CA ALA A 130 -7.96 5.43 0.40
C ALA A 130 -6.63 4.84 0.90
N TRP A 131 -5.63 4.73 0.01
CA TRP A 131 -4.30 4.27 0.37
C TRP A 131 -3.64 5.17 1.40
N ARG A 132 -3.71 6.48 1.18
CA ARG A 132 -3.16 7.46 2.10
C ARG A 132 -3.84 7.43 3.46
N GLU A 133 -5.17 7.47 3.48
CA GLU A 133 -5.97 7.55 4.70
C GLU A 133 -5.78 6.33 5.59
N ASP A 134 -5.84 5.11 5.05
CA ASP A 134 -5.59 3.88 5.81
C ASP A 134 -4.20 3.89 6.47
N LEU A 135 -3.18 4.41 5.78
CA LEU A 135 -1.82 4.46 6.32
C LEU A 135 -1.67 5.49 7.43
N ILE A 136 -2.16 6.73 7.23
CA ILE A 136 -1.89 7.83 8.16
C ILE A 136 -2.85 7.88 9.35
N SER A 137 -4.01 7.21 9.25
CA SER A 137 -5.02 7.25 10.32
C SER A 137 -4.90 6.09 11.31
N HIS A 138 -4.34 4.96 10.90
CA HIS A 138 -4.32 3.76 11.73
C HIS A 138 -3.06 3.66 12.60
N ILE A 139 -3.25 3.36 13.91
CA ILE A 139 -2.17 3.31 14.91
C ILE A 139 -1.09 2.27 14.57
N ASP A 140 -1.45 1.20 13.89
CA ASP A 140 -0.51 0.13 13.51
C ASP A 140 0.61 0.59 12.60
N PHE A 141 0.43 1.69 11.91
CA PHE A 141 1.39 2.24 10.95
C PHE A 141 2.08 3.51 11.47
N GLU A 142 2.08 3.71 12.79
CA GLU A 142 2.84 4.78 13.43
C GLU A 142 4.28 4.76 12.92
N GLY A 143 4.78 5.90 12.50
CA GLY A 143 6.11 6.01 11.95
C GLY A 143 6.26 5.70 10.45
N TRP A 144 5.24 5.19 9.77
CA TRP A 144 5.31 4.97 8.33
C TRP A 144 5.13 6.27 7.55
N GLN A 145 5.86 6.41 6.46
CA GLN A 145 5.90 7.62 5.64
C GLN A 145 5.23 7.35 4.30
N TYR A 146 4.32 8.26 3.91
CA TYR A 146 3.60 8.17 2.64
C TYR A 146 4.10 9.23 1.67
N ILE A 147 4.34 8.84 0.41
CA ILE A 147 4.83 9.71 -0.65
C ILE A 147 3.97 9.53 -1.88
N SER A 148 3.46 10.64 -2.41
CA SER A 148 2.77 10.68 -3.70
C SER A 148 3.12 11.96 -4.45
N ASN A 149 2.79 12.02 -5.73
CA ASN A 149 2.92 13.23 -6.51
C ASN A 149 2.10 14.40 -5.92
N LYS A 150 0.97 14.09 -5.29
CA LYS A 150 0.12 15.11 -4.65
C LYS A 150 0.77 15.67 -3.39
N ASP A 151 1.30 14.79 -2.51
CA ASP A 151 1.98 15.24 -1.30
C ASP A 151 3.27 16.01 -1.63
N ALA A 152 4.05 15.56 -2.61
CA ALA A 152 5.23 16.27 -3.07
C ALA A 152 4.91 17.70 -3.57
N ARG A 153 3.87 17.85 -4.41
CA ARG A 153 3.42 19.16 -4.89
C ARG A 153 2.96 20.08 -3.75
N ASN A 154 2.27 19.54 -2.75
CA ASN A 154 1.86 20.30 -1.57
C ASN A 154 3.07 20.87 -0.80
N ASN A 155 4.22 20.18 -0.86
CA ASN A 155 5.48 20.59 -0.28
C ASN A 155 6.34 21.42 -1.25
N ASN A 156 5.84 21.80 -2.42
CA ASN A 156 6.57 22.45 -3.53
C ASN A 156 7.81 21.65 -4.00
N LEU A 157 7.70 20.32 -3.99
CA LEU A 157 8.72 19.37 -4.41
C LEU A 157 8.21 18.49 -5.55
N ASN A 158 9.11 17.85 -6.25
CA ASN A 158 8.79 16.68 -7.06
C ASN A 158 8.90 15.40 -6.22
N ILE A 159 8.42 14.27 -6.75
CA ILE A 159 8.35 13.00 -6.00
C ILE A 159 9.74 12.45 -5.65
N ASP A 160 10.74 12.65 -6.50
CA ASP A 160 12.14 12.27 -6.23
C ASP A 160 12.73 13.07 -5.07
N GLN A 161 12.52 14.38 -5.07
CA GLN A 161 12.94 15.26 -3.98
C GLN A 161 12.27 14.88 -2.65
N GLU A 162 10.96 14.58 -2.68
CA GLU A 162 10.25 14.15 -1.48
C GLU A 162 10.77 12.77 -1.02
N PHE A 163 11.00 11.83 -1.95
CA PHE A 163 11.60 10.54 -1.62
C PHE A 163 12.99 10.71 -0.99
N ASN A 164 13.82 11.61 -1.49
CA ASN A 164 15.17 11.85 -0.94
C ASN A 164 15.15 12.52 0.45
N ARG A 165 14.08 13.25 0.77
CA ARG A 165 13.92 13.98 2.03
C ARG A 165 13.49 13.09 3.20
N VAL A 166 12.73 12.04 2.96
CA VAL A 166 12.18 11.18 4.02
C VAL A 166 13.25 10.37 4.73
N ASP A 167 12.97 9.98 5.96
CA ASP A 167 13.85 9.16 6.79
C ASP A 167 13.90 7.71 6.24
N LYS A 168 15.04 7.32 5.70
CA LYS A 168 15.25 5.99 5.09
C LYS A 168 15.32 4.85 6.12
N SER A 169 15.42 5.14 7.40
CA SER A 169 15.38 4.15 8.49
C SER A 169 13.96 3.70 8.84
N ARG A 170 12.95 4.48 8.43
CA ARG A 170 11.53 4.22 8.66
C ARG A 170 10.87 3.62 7.42
N PRO A 171 9.77 2.87 7.57
CA PRO A 171 9.03 2.37 6.43
C PRO A 171 8.51 3.48 5.50
N ILE A 172 8.65 3.28 4.20
CA ILE A 172 8.28 4.24 3.16
C ILE A 172 7.30 3.56 2.21
N VAL A 173 6.18 4.22 1.97
CA VAL A 173 5.20 3.85 0.95
C VAL A 173 5.20 4.91 -0.14
N VAL A 174 5.48 4.51 -1.37
CA VAL A 174 5.37 5.36 -2.55
C VAL A 174 4.15 4.95 -3.35
N PHE A 175 3.29 5.90 -3.66
CA PHE A 175 2.09 5.69 -4.46
C PHE A 175 2.13 6.52 -5.74
N GLY A 176 1.75 5.89 -6.84
CA GLY A 176 1.55 6.61 -8.10
C GLY A 176 0.85 5.81 -9.16
N SER A 177 0.47 6.50 -10.22
CA SER A 177 -0.02 5.83 -11.41
C SER A 177 1.13 5.26 -12.24
N PHE A 178 0.84 4.25 -13.02
CA PHE A 178 1.77 3.73 -14.02
C PHE A 178 2.33 4.83 -14.93
N GLN A 179 1.44 5.67 -15.46
CA GLN A 179 1.81 6.76 -16.36
C GLN A 179 2.73 7.80 -15.71
N ASP A 180 2.51 8.07 -14.42
CA ASP A 180 3.34 9.06 -13.70
C ASP A 180 4.72 8.54 -13.33
N LEU A 181 4.80 7.29 -12.88
CA LEU A 181 6.01 6.72 -12.29
C LEU A 181 6.87 5.94 -13.29
N LEU A 182 6.24 5.24 -14.22
CA LEU A 182 6.92 4.38 -15.20
C LEU A 182 6.89 4.93 -16.62
N GLY A 183 6.10 5.97 -16.90
CA GLY A 183 6.07 6.62 -18.21
C GLY A 183 7.39 7.32 -18.52
N THR A 184 7.77 7.30 -19.79
CA THR A 184 9.00 7.91 -20.30
C THR A 184 8.85 9.40 -20.58
N ASN A 185 9.94 10.04 -20.93
CA ASN A 185 9.98 11.42 -21.44
C ASN A 185 9.75 11.43 -22.96
N GLU A 186 9.65 12.63 -23.56
CA GLU A 186 9.44 12.84 -25.00
C GLU A 186 10.55 12.23 -25.89
N SER A 187 11.69 11.85 -25.31
CA SER A 187 12.82 11.21 -25.97
C SER A 187 12.92 9.70 -25.72
N GLY A 188 11.88 9.06 -25.17
CA GLY A 188 11.86 7.61 -24.90
C GLY A 188 12.69 7.15 -23.69
N GLY A 189 13.27 8.08 -22.91
CA GLY A 189 14.06 7.77 -21.72
C GLY A 189 13.24 7.83 -20.42
N ILE A 190 13.73 7.20 -19.37
CA ILE A 190 13.14 7.33 -18.02
C ILE A 190 13.12 8.82 -17.63
N LYS A 191 11.98 9.29 -17.13
CA LYS A 191 11.90 10.66 -16.60
C LYS A 191 12.84 10.78 -15.42
N THR A 192 13.77 11.74 -15.44
CA THR A 192 14.77 11.96 -14.38
C THR A 192 14.16 12.00 -12.98
N LYS A 193 12.97 12.60 -12.85
CA LYS A 193 12.21 12.61 -11.59
C LYS A 193 11.75 11.24 -11.08
N ASN A 194 11.84 10.19 -11.90
CA ASN A 194 11.39 8.83 -11.59
C ASN A 194 12.55 7.83 -11.51
N GLU A 195 13.80 8.26 -11.70
CA GLU A 195 14.98 7.38 -11.66
C GLU A 195 15.06 6.59 -10.33
N PHE A 196 14.63 7.21 -9.23
CA PHE A 196 14.62 6.56 -7.92
C PHE A 196 13.73 5.31 -7.88
N ILE A 197 12.66 5.23 -8.71
CA ILE A 197 11.77 4.05 -8.79
C ILE A 197 12.56 2.84 -9.29
N HIS A 198 13.42 3.05 -10.29
CA HIS A 198 14.20 2.00 -10.93
C HIS A 198 15.49 1.67 -10.16
N SER A 199 16.07 2.64 -9.45
CA SER A 199 17.29 2.45 -8.66
C SER A 199 17.05 1.94 -7.24
N THR A 200 15.82 1.98 -6.75
CA THR A 200 15.46 1.49 -5.43
C THR A 200 15.17 -0.01 -5.45
N ASN A 201 15.78 -0.77 -4.52
CA ASN A 201 15.38 -2.14 -4.26
C ASN A 201 14.13 -2.13 -3.38
N TRP A 202 12.97 -2.38 -3.98
CA TRP A 202 11.71 -2.45 -3.26
C TRP A 202 11.55 -3.77 -2.51
N ASP A 203 10.92 -3.73 -1.35
CA ASP A 203 10.55 -4.96 -0.66
C ASP A 203 9.26 -5.54 -1.23
N LEU A 204 8.29 -4.67 -1.59
CA LEU A 204 6.99 -5.08 -2.11
C LEU A 204 6.51 -4.08 -3.17
N VAL A 205 6.16 -4.59 -4.33
CA VAL A 205 5.41 -3.84 -5.35
C VAL A 205 3.96 -4.34 -5.36
N ILE A 206 3.03 -3.42 -5.19
CA ILE A 206 1.59 -3.68 -5.18
C ILE A 206 0.96 -3.10 -6.44
N PHE A 207 0.28 -3.96 -7.21
CA PHE A 207 -0.53 -3.55 -8.35
C PHE A 207 -1.99 -3.48 -7.94
N ASP A 208 -2.51 -2.26 -7.78
CA ASP A 208 -3.91 -2.05 -7.41
C ASP A 208 -4.80 -1.92 -8.66
N GLU A 209 -6.03 -2.43 -8.53
CA GLU A 209 -6.99 -2.52 -9.63
C GLU A 209 -6.44 -3.31 -10.83
N TYR A 210 -5.76 -4.43 -10.52
CA TYR A 210 -5.24 -5.34 -11.54
C TYR A 210 -6.39 -5.99 -12.32
N HIS A 211 -6.56 -5.55 -13.54
CA HIS A 211 -7.50 -6.13 -14.50
C HIS A 211 -6.72 -6.80 -15.62
N PHE A 212 -6.64 -8.12 -15.57
CA PHE A 212 -5.96 -8.91 -16.62
C PHE A 212 -6.45 -8.52 -18.03
N GLY A 213 -5.53 -8.43 -18.97
CA GLY A 213 -5.80 -8.00 -20.34
C GLY A 213 -5.74 -6.49 -20.52
N ALA A 214 -6.58 -5.73 -19.84
CA ALA A 214 -6.56 -4.27 -19.91
C ALA A 214 -5.26 -3.67 -19.36
N TRP A 215 -4.63 -4.36 -18.42
CA TRP A 215 -3.34 -3.98 -17.84
C TRP A 215 -2.21 -4.24 -18.84
N LYS A 216 -2.20 -5.41 -19.46
CA LYS A 216 -1.22 -5.81 -20.48
C LYS A 216 -1.31 -4.91 -21.72
N GLU A 217 -2.53 -4.63 -22.21
CA GLU A 217 -2.77 -3.73 -23.33
C GLU A 217 -2.31 -2.30 -23.02
N ARG A 218 -2.64 -1.77 -21.85
CA ARG A 218 -2.23 -0.41 -21.46
C ARG A 218 -0.74 -0.28 -21.18
N ALA A 219 -0.13 -1.30 -20.57
CA ALA A 219 1.32 -1.33 -20.44
C ALA A 219 1.98 -1.36 -21.82
N LYS A 220 1.47 -2.21 -22.72
CA LYS A 220 1.92 -2.30 -24.11
C LYS A 220 1.76 -0.95 -24.83
N GLU A 221 0.59 -0.29 -24.74
CA GLU A 221 0.36 1.05 -25.32
C GLU A 221 1.30 2.13 -24.77
N LEU A 222 1.67 2.04 -23.47
CA LEU A 222 2.61 2.99 -22.88
C LEU A 222 4.02 2.81 -23.41
N PHE A 223 4.41 1.57 -23.73
CA PHE A 223 5.72 1.25 -24.26
C PHE A 223 5.76 1.29 -25.80
N GLU A 224 4.67 0.97 -26.52
CA GLU A 224 4.62 0.98 -27.99
C GLU A 224 4.49 2.38 -28.60
N LYS A 225 3.88 3.35 -27.91
CA LYS A 225 3.89 4.76 -28.38
C LYS A 225 5.29 5.38 -28.41
N GLU A 226 6.26 4.69 -27.87
CA GLU A 226 7.67 5.08 -27.81
C GLU A 226 8.47 4.46 -28.94
N ASP A 227 8.05 3.32 -29.46
CA ASP A 227 8.75 2.61 -30.55
C ASP A 227 8.43 3.17 -31.93
N GLU A 228 7.32 3.90 -32.12
CA GLU A 228 7.00 4.57 -33.39
C GLU A 228 7.93 5.75 -33.72
N GLU A 229 8.67 6.29 -32.75
CA GLU A 229 9.66 7.35 -32.98
C GLU A 229 11.13 6.87 -33.02
N ASN A 230 11.39 5.62 -32.59
CA ASN A 230 12.71 5.01 -32.69
C ASN A 230 12.57 3.65 -33.37
N GLU A 231 13.09 3.54 -34.61
CA GLU A 231 13.30 2.29 -35.31
C GLU A 231 14.28 1.36 -34.57
N VAL A 232 13.89 0.87 -33.42
CA VAL A 232 14.49 -0.30 -32.79
C VAL A 232 13.57 -1.46 -33.13
N ASP A 233 14.05 -2.32 -34.00
CA ASP A 233 13.43 -3.53 -34.52
C ASP A 233 12.95 -4.44 -33.37
N PHE A 234 11.77 -4.11 -32.83
CA PHE A 234 11.10 -4.89 -31.80
C PHE A 234 10.32 -5.98 -32.54
N ASP A 235 10.87 -7.19 -32.55
CA ASP A 235 10.36 -8.34 -33.28
C ASP A 235 8.99 -8.77 -32.75
N VAL A 236 7.93 -8.13 -33.28
CA VAL A 236 6.51 -8.41 -32.97
C VAL A 236 6.15 -9.88 -33.27
N GLU A 237 6.84 -10.55 -34.22
CA GLU A 237 6.65 -11.97 -34.52
C GLU A 237 7.18 -12.89 -33.41
N LYS A 238 8.23 -12.49 -32.70
CA LYS A 238 8.73 -13.21 -31.54
C LYS A 238 7.74 -13.16 -30.37
N TYR A 239 7.00 -12.06 -30.27
CA TYR A 239 5.97 -11.84 -29.28
C TYR A 239 4.71 -12.69 -29.48
N GLN A 240 4.27 -12.85 -30.72
CA GLN A 240 3.11 -13.69 -31.05
C GLN A 240 3.40 -15.19 -30.90
N LYS A 241 4.65 -15.63 -30.99
CA LYS A 241 5.05 -17.02 -30.72
C LYS A 241 5.18 -17.36 -29.24
N ASP A 242 5.42 -16.34 -28.37
CA ASP A 242 5.46 -16.51 -26.92
C ASP A 242 4.07 -16.45 -26.26
N GLU A 243 2.97 -16.29 -27.02
CA GLU A 243 1.60 -16.48 -26.52
C GLU A 243 1.34 -17.86 -25.88
N ALA A 244 2.23 -18.82 -26.13
CA ALA A 244 2.18 -20.13 -25.48
C ALA A 244 2.84 -20.18 -24.09
N SER A 245 3.63 -19.19 -23.69
CA SER A 245 4.14 -19.05 -22.33
C SER A 245 3.41 -17.90 -21.63
N ASN A 246 2.32 -18.25 -20.98
CA ASN A 246 1.41 -17.35 -20.24
C ASN A 246 2.01 -16.73 -18.97
N ALA A 247 3.31 -16.46 -18.95
CA ALA A 247 3.90 -15.70 -17.87
C ALA A 247 3.86 -14.21 -18.23
N ILE A 248 3.30 -13.36 -17.36
CA ILE A 248 3.73 -11.97 -17.32
C ILE A 248 5.24 -12.06 -17.14
N ASN A 249 5.97 -11.75 -18.19
CA ASN A 249 7.41 -11.60 -18.05
C ASN A 249 7.60 -10.32 -17.22
N GLU A 250 7.77 -10.48 -15.93
CA GLU A 250 8.11 -9.43 -14.94
C GLU A 250 9.38 -8.68 -15.35
N THR A 251 10.13 -9.22 -16.31
CA THR A 251 11.27 -8.61 -16.97
C THR A 251 10.95 -7.32 -17.73
N TRP A 252 9.67 -6.97 -17.91
CA TRP A 252 9.28 -5.72 -18.57
C TRP A 252 9.29 -4.51 -17.66
N LEU A 253 9.12 -4.74 -16.37
CA LEU A 253 9.18 -3.66 -15.43
C LEU A 253 10.62 -3.56 -14.92
N PRO A 254 11.35 -2.51 -15.29
CA PRO A 254 12.70 -2.30 -14.80
C PRO A 254 12.69 -1.86 -13.33
N ILE A 255 11.99 -2.63 -12.49
CA ILE A 255 11.81 -2.40 -11.05
C ILE A 255 12.37 -3.61 -10.31
N SER A 256 13.35 -3.37 -9.44
CA SER A 256 13.86 -4.40 -8.54
C SER A 256 12.96 -4.52 -7.30
N THR A 257 12.44 -5.73 -7.04
CA THR A 257 11.61 -5.99 -5.85
C THR A 257 11.77 -7.42 -5.35
N ARG A 258 11.46 -7.61 -4.08
CA ARG A 258 11.46 -8.96 -3.46
C ARG A 258 10.12 -9.69 -3.65
N TYR A 259 9.01 -8.96 -3.72
CA TYR A 259 7.66 -9.54 -3.81
C TYR A 259 6.76 -8.70 -4.71
N TYR A 260 5.86 -9.39 -5.41
CA TYR A 260 4.74 -8.77 -6.12
C TYR A 260 3.40 -9.16 -5.51
N LEU A 261 2.54 -8.19 -5.23
CA LEU A 261 1.16 -8.38 -4.81
C LEU A 261 0.21 -7.74 -5.80
N PHE A 262 -0.68 -8.53 -6.36
CA PHE A 262 -1.71 -8.08 -7.30
C PHE A 262 -3.06 -8.02 -6.60
N LEU A 263 -3.78 -6.91 -6.73
CA LEU A 263 -5.09 -6.69 -6.13
C LEU A 263 -6.14 -6.52 -7.22
N SER A 264 -7.17 -7.36 -7.21
CA SER A 264 -8.28 -7.29 -8.16
C SER A 264 -9.62 -7.35 -7.45
N GLY A 265 -10.60 -6.60 -7.99
CA GLY A 265 -12.00 -6.67 -7.58
C GLY A 265 -12.87 -7.55 -8.49
N THR A 266 -12.36 -7.95 -9.67
CA THR A 266 -13.06 -8.72 -10.69
C THR A 266 -12.23 -9.93 -11.13
N PRO A 267 -12.61 -11.11 -10.64
CA PRO A 267 -11.76 -12.30 -10.59
C PRO A 267 -11.55 -13.08 -11.89
N PHE A 268 -12.49 -13.00 -12.81
CA PHE A 268 -12.71 -14.09 -13.77
C PHE A 268 -11.64 -14.23 -14.87
N ARG A 269 -10.89 -13.19 -15.19
CA ARG A 269 -9.93 -13.26 -16.30
C ARG A 269 -8.54 -13.73 -15.90
N ALA A 270 -8.02 -13.29 -14.77
CA ALA A 270 -6.66 -13.64 -14.33
C ALA A 270 -6.49 -15.14 -13.99
N ILE A 271 -7.57 -15.81 -13.55
CA ILE A 271 -7.56 -17.22 -13.22
C ILE A 271 -7.61 -18.09 -14.48
N ASN A 272 -8.37 -17.66 -15.49
CA ASN A 272 -8.57 -18.46 -16.71
C ASN A 272 -7.37 -18.43 -17.68
N THR A 273 -6.42 -17.53 -17.46
CA THR A 273 -5.29 -17.34 -18.37
C THR A 273 -4.03 -18.11 -17.97
N GLY A 274 -4.05 -18.77 -16.80
CA GLY A 274 -2.90 -19.53 -16.31
C GLY A 274 -1.73 -18.69 -15.78
N GLU A 275 -1.93 -17.37 -15.65
CA GLU A 275 -0.91 -16.46 -15.14
C GLU A 275 -0.58 -16.69 -13.67
N PHE A 276 -1.57 -17.11 -12.89
CA PHE A 276 -1.42 -17.47 -11.48
C PHE A 276 -1.91 -18.90 -11.27
N ILE A 277 -1.13 -19.68 -10.56
CA ILE A 277 -1.56 -21.00 -10.07
C ILE A 277 -2.40 -20.85 -8.81
N GLU A 278 -3.18 -21.87 -8.43
CA GLU A 278 -4.13 -21.81 -7.31
C GLU A 278 -3.47 -21.44 -5.97
N GLU A 279 -2.24 -21.89 -5.75
CA GLU A 279 -1.45 -21.61 -4.57
C GLU A 279 -1.09 -20.11 -4.44
N GLN A 280 -1.02 -19.40 -5.56
CA GLN A 280 -0.71 -17.96 -5.67
C GLN A 280 -1.93 -17.06 -5.57
N ILE A 281 -3.11 -17.62 -5.31
CA ILE A 281 -4.37 -16.87 -5.34
C ILE A 281 -5.08 -16.96 -4.00
N PHE A 282 -5.49 -15.82 -3.49
CA PHE A 282 -6.50 -15.74 -2.44
C PHE A 282 -7.80 -15.23 -3.04
N ASN A 283 -8.87 -16.01 -2.89
CA ASN A 283 -10.20 -15.66 -3.38
C ASN A 283 -11.13 -15.30 -2.22
N TRP A 284 -11.83 -14.15 -2.34
CA TRP A 284 -12.91 -13.76 -1.46
C TRP A 284 -14.03 -13.11 -2.25
N THR A 285 -15.01 -13.90 -2.61
CA THR A 285 -16.13 -13.51 -3.44
C THR A 285 -17.31 -12.98 -2.60
N TYR A 286 -18.31 -12.47 -3.27
CA TYR A 286 -19.58 -12.09 -2.62
C TYR A 286 -20.26 -13.30 -1.96
N SER A 287 -20.21 -14.46 -2.60
CA SER A 287 -20.76 -15.70 -2.06
C SER A 287 -20.04 -16.18 -0.80
N ASP A 288 -18.72 -15.97 -0.72
CA ASP A 288 -17.92 -16.32 0.47
C ASP A 288 -18.33 -15.44 1.67
N GLU A 289 -18.54 -14.16 1.43
CA GLU A 289 -19.01 -13.25 2.49
C GLU A 289 -20.41 -13.61 2.98
N GLN A 290 -21.34 -13.98 2.08
CA GLN A 290 -22.66 -14.41 2.48
C GLN A 290 -22.62 -15.70 3.31
N ARG A 291 -21.78 -16.65 2.92
CA ARG A 291 -21.57 -17.88 3.70
C ARG A 291 -21.00 -17.61 5.08
N ALA A 292 -20.03 -16.70 5.18
CA ALA A 292 -19.44 -16.31 6.46
C ALA A 292 -20.48 -15.65 7.39
N LYS A 293 -21.33 -14.75 6.87
CA LYS A 293 -22.42 -14.14 7.64
C LYS A 293 -23.43 -15.16 8.14
N ASN A 294 -23.87 -16.06 7.29
CA ASN A 294 -24.83 -17.12 7.66
C ASN A 294 -24.24 -18.16 8.63
N GLY A 295 -22.93 -18.34 8.63
CA GLY A 295 -22.22 -19.20 9.58
C GLY A 295 -22.05 -18.60 10.97
N MET A 296 -22.12 -17.26 11.09
CA MET A 296 -22.08 -16.54 12.37
C MET A 296 -23.45 -16.46 13.07
N GLU A 297 -24.56 -16.73 12.34
CA GLU A 297 -25.92 -16.75 12.87
C GLU A 297 -26.33 -18.09 13.47
N ARG A 298 -25.44 -19.11 13.51
CA ARG A 298 -25.65 -20.42 14.11
C ARG A 298 -24.72 -20.61 15.33
#